data_33876a656d670004963dcc71cfa602c7
#
_entry.id   33876a656d670004963dcc71cfa602c7
#
_cell.length_a   1.000
_cell.length_b   1.000
_cell.length_c   1.000
_cell.angle_alpha   90.00
_cell.angle_beta   90.00
_cell.angle_gamma   90.00
#
_symmetry.space_group_name_H-M   'P 1'
#
loop_
_entity.id
_entity.type
_entity.pdbx_description
1 polymer ?
#
loop_
_entity_poly.entity_id
_entity_poly.type
_entity_poly.pdbx_seq_one_letter_code
_entity_poly.pdbx_strand_id
1 'polypeptide(L)'
;VYIERKRFFVNKVNVKNELLKQINYGFGYGLGNLPRVYQGFVLNRCLKKLNEKCGTSFPGPSPDMSNAVGLCSIITNAIITNKHLIISGHSKKSAGGMGGRKEHVAELSEVKWLPKETKDLWSKKIPFYWTGPTIYSESARLALIRTNSNLVDKINYNYLYAILNIYEKKM
;
A
#
# COMPACT_ATOMS: atom_id res chain seq x y z
N VAL A 1 -22.43 -20.70 -4.09
CA VAL A 1 -21.83 -19.39 -3.77
C VAL A 1 -22.90 -18.59 -3.03
N TYR A 2 -22.78 -18.49 -1.72
CA TYR A 2 -23.66 -17.64 -0.92
C TYR A 2 -23.24 -16.17 -1.12
N ILE A 3 -24.03 -15.39 -1.84
CA ILE A 3 -23.87 -13.95 -1.92
C ILE A 3 -24.64 -13.37 -0.74
N GLU A 4 -23.95 -13.05 0.34
CA GLU A 4 -24.52 -12.31 1.44
C GLU A 4 -24.99 -10.93 0.92
N ARG A 5 -26.29 -10.66 0.95
CA ARG A 5 -26.85 -9.36 0.55
C ARG A 5 -26.50 -8.32 1.61
N LYS A 6 -25.28 -7.82 1.58
CA LYS A 6 -24.90 -6.65 2.40
C LYS A 6 -25.65 -5.42 1.89
N ARG A 7 -26.23 -4.67 2.85
CA ARG A 7 -26.89 -3.40 2.52
C ARG A 7 -25.91 -2.52 1.74
N PHE A 8 -26.35 -2.00 0.60
CA PHE A 8 -25.56 -1.08 -0.22
C PHE A 8 -25.22 0.17 0.57
N PHE A 9 -23.97 0.60 0.51
CA PHE A 9 -23.55 1.88 1.07
C PHE A 9 -22.60 2.64 0.13
N VAL A 10 -22.61 3.95 0.30
CA VAL A 10 -21.66 4.90 -0.30
C VAL A 10 -21.26 5.87 0.80
N ASN A 11 -20.00 5.86 1.20
CA ASN A 11 -19.48 6.70 2.26
C ASN A 11 -18.39 7.62 1.71
N LYS A 12 -18.44 8.89 2.06
CA LYS A 12 -17.36 9.83 1.84
C LYS A 12 -16.39 9.75 3.02
N VAL A 13 -15.11 9.56 2.73
CA VAL A 13 -14.05 9.51 3.74
C VAL A 13 -13.06 10.64 3.55
N ASN A 14 -12.55 11.18 4.68
CA ASN A 14 -11.44 12.11 4.65
C ASN A 14 -10.12 11.32 4.48
N VAL A 15 -9.42 11.57 3.39
CA VAL A 15 -8.22 10.82 3.00
C VAL A 15 -7.07 10.99 4.01
N LYS A 16 -6.93 12.19 4.60
CA LYS A 16 -5.90 12.44 5.62
C LYS A 16 -6.13 11.58 6.87
N ASN A 17 -7.38 11.43 7.31
CA ASN A 17 -7.71 10.60 8.45
C ASN A 17 -7.42 9.11 8.17
N GLU A 18 -7.74 8.64 6.97
CA GLU A 18 -7.43 7.26 6.57
C GLU A 18 -5.91 7.04 6.47
N LEU A 19 -5.15 8.02 5.96
CA LEU A 19 -3.68 7.95 5.94
C LEU A 19 -3.11 7.88 7.36
N LEU A 20 -3.58 8.69 8.30
CA LEU A 20 -3.13 8.65 9.69
C LEU A 20 -3.41 7.31 10.36
N LYS A 21 -4.53 6.66 10.06
CA LYS A 21 -4.79 5.28 10.52
C LYS A 21 -3.73 4.31 10.00
N GLN A 22 -3.38 4.38 8.69
CA GLN A 22 -2.37 3.49 8.12
C GLN A 22 -0.97 3.76 8.69
N ILE A 23 -0.63 5.03 8.96
CA ILE A 23 0.60 5.42 9.66
C ILE A 23 0.68 4.75 11.03
N ASN A 24 -0.42 4.76 11.81
CA ASN A 24 -0.50 4.11 13.12
C ASN A 24 -0.34 2.58 13.04
N TYR A 25 -0.70 1.97 11.91
CA TYR A 25 -0.51 0.54 11.62
C TYR A 25 0.83 0.23 10.94
N GLY A 26 1.74 1.21 10.85
CA GLY A 26 3.03 1.06 10.17
C GLY A 26 2.91 0.59 8.72
N PHE A 27 1.73 0.78 8.09
CA PHE A 27 1.34 0.26 6.77
C PHE A 27 1.39 -1.27 6.63
N GLY A 28 1.64 -2.01 7.69
CA GLY A 28 1.76 -3.47 7.66
C GLY A 28 0.43 -4.22 7.47
N TYR A 29 -0.70 -3.56 7.62
CA TYR A 29 -2.04 -4.16 7.58
C TYR A 29 -2.76 -4.04 6.24
N GLY A 30 -2.12 -3.48 5.21
CA GLY A 30 -2.68 -3.28 3.88
C GLY A 30 -3.13 -1.85 3.60
N LEU A 31 -3.94 -1.68 2.56
CA LEU A 31 -4.28 -0.37 2.00
C LEU A 31 -5.44 0.34 2.71
N GLY A 32 -6.24 -0.38 3.49
CA GLY A 32 -7.44 0.18 4.12
C GLY A 32 -8.34 0.92 3.12
N ASN A 33 -8.81 2.09 3.50
CA ASN A 33 -9.67 2.97 2.69
C ASN A 33 -8.89 4.05 1.92
N LEU A 34 -7.58 3.86 1.68
CA LEU A 34 -6.81 4.80 0.90
C LEU A 34 -7.28 4.82 -0.58
N PRO A 35 -7.31 6.02 -1.22
CA PRO A 35 -7.62 6.13 -2.64
C PRO A 35 -6.53 5.44 -3.47
N ARG A 36 -6.91 4.69 -4.51
CA ARG A 36 -5.95 3.92 -5.31
C ARG A 36 -6.50 3.60 -6.68
N VAL A 37 -5.62 3.39 -7.66
CA VAL A 37 -5.99 2.91 -9.01
C VAL A 37 -6.25 1.41 -9.03
N TYR A 38 -5.61 0.64 -8.17
CA TYR A 38 -5.87 -0.79 -8.01
C TYR A 38 -7.16 -0.99 -7.23
N GLN A 39 -8.13 -1.68 -7.84
CA GLN A 39 -9.46 -1.91 -7.23
C GLN A 39 -10.23 -0.62 -6.92
N GLY A 40 -10.00 0.45 -7.72
CA GLY A 40 -10.64 1.74 -7.55
C GLY A 40 -10.64 2.57 -8.83
N PHE A 41 -11.34 3.71 -8.80
CA PHE A 41 -11.36 4.68 -9.88
C PHE A 41 -10.72 5.99 -9.39
N VAL A 42 -9.74 6.48 -10.13
CA VAL A 42 -9.05 7.74 -9.84
C VAL A 42 -9.16 8.64 -11.06
N LEU A 43 -9.54 9.89 -10.85
CA LEU A 43 -9.58 10.87 -11.92
C LEU A 43 -8.18 11.09 -12.50
N ASN A 44 -8.06 11.03 -13.82
CA ASN A 44 -6.76 11.18 -14.51
C ASN A 44 -6.02 12.46 -14.11
N ARG A 45 -6.73 13.56 -13.85
CA ARG A 45 -6.13 14.81 -13.35
C ARG A 45 -5.39 14.62 -12.01
N CYS A 46 -5.83 13.70 -11.13
CA CYS A 46 -5.14 13.43 -9.87
C CYS A 46 -3.85 12.64 -10.10
N LEU A 47 -3.85 11.71 -11.04
CA LEU A 47 -2.65 10.99 -11.43
C LEU A 47 -1.63 11.92 -12.11
N LYS A 48 -2.07 12.82 -13.00
CA LYS A 48 -1.19 13.84 -13.60
C LYS A 48 -0.54 14.70 -12.54
N LYS A 49 -1.31 15.24 -11.58
CA LYS A 49 -0.77 16.04 -10.46
C LYS A 49 0.21 15.25 -9.60
N LEU A 50 -0.04 13.97 -9.34
CA LEU A 50 0.90 13.13 -8.61
C LEU A 50 2.20 12.94 -9.40
N ASN A 51 2.09 12.68 -10.70
CA ASN A 51 3.24 12.54 -11.59
C ASN A 51 4.08 13.83 -11.66
N GLU A 52 3.46 14.98 -11.77
CA GLU A 52 4.12 16.29 -11.73
C GLU A 52 4.86 16.50 -10.40
N LYS A 53 4.25 16.07 -9.28
CA LYS A 53 4.83 16.23 -7.93
C LYS A 53 6.00 15.28 -7.64
N CYS A 54 5.96 14.06 -8.13
CA CYS A 54 6.88 12.98 -7.74
C CYS A 54 7.73 12.43 -8.91
N GLY A 55 7.52 12.92 -10.14
CA GLY A 55 8.11 12.34 -11.35
C GLY A 55 7.49 11.01 -11.77
N THR A 56 6.53 10.49 -11.01
CA THR A 56 5.87 9.20 -11.27
C THR A 56 4.53 9.12 -10.55
N SER A 57 3.60 8.35 -11.09
CA SER A 57 2.34 8.01 -10.40
C SER A 57 2.49 6.86 -9.40
N PHE A 58 3.66 6.22 -9.34
CA PHE A 58 3.96 5.07 -8.46
C PHE A 58 5.28 5.30 -7.72
N PRO A 59 5.28 6.16 -6.68
CA PRO A 59 6.50 6.63 -6.02
C PRO A 59 7.11 5.65 -5.01
N GLY A 60 7.06 4.34 -5.27
CA GLY A 60 7.65 3.30 -4.42
C GLY A 60 7.55 1.90 -5.05
N PRO A 61 8.24 0.90 -4.47
CA PRO A 61 8.42 -0.41 -5.10
C PRO A 61 7.14 -1.26 -5.18
N SER A 62 6.18 -1.12 -4.27
CA SER A 62 4.85 -1.69 -4.41
C SER A 62 3.91 -0.65 -5.03
N PRO A 63 3.48 -0.83 -6.29
CA PRO A 63 2.75 0.20 -7.01
C PRO A 63 1.39 0.52 -6.40
N ASP A 64 0.69 -0.45 -5.81
CA ASP A 64 -0.60 -0.25 -5.16
C ASP A 64 -0.49 0.61 -3.90
N MET A 65 0.44 0.29 -2.99
CA MET A 65 0.66 1.07 -1.76
C MET A 65 1.23 2.45 -2.06
N SER A 66 2.26 2.54 -2.91
CA SER A 66 2.90 3.82 -3.20
C SER A 66 1.98 4.79 -3.93
N ASN A 67 1.15 4.30 -4.88
CA ASN A 67 0.13 5.11 -5.52
C ASN A 67 -0.92 5.59 -4.52
N ALA A 68 -1.41 4.69 -3.65
CA ALA A 68 -2.42 5.03 -2.65
C ALA A 68 -1.94 6.14 -1.70
N VAL A 69 -0.73 6.00 -1.16
CA VAL A 69 -0.14 7.01 -0.27
C VAL A 69 0.19 8.30 -1.02
N GLY A 70 0.74 8.20 -2.23
CA GLY A 70 1.00 9.37 -3.08
C GLY A 70 -0.25 10.19 -3.37
N LEU A 71 -1.37 9.52 -3.70
CA LEU A 71 -2.66 10.17 -3.93
C LEU A 71 -3.20 10.92 -2.70
N CYS A 72 -2.84 10.49 -1.49
CA CYS A 72 -3.23 11.21 -0.27
C CYS A 72 -2.67 12.65 -0.20
N SER A 73 -1.62 12.96 -0.95
CA SER A 73 -1.08 14.33 -1.07
C SER A 73 -1.84 15.20 -2.08
N ILE A 74 -2.75 14.60 -2.86
CA ILE A 74 -3.49 15.26 -3.96
C ILE A 74 -4.99 15.31 -3.68
N ILE A 75 -5.52 14.28 -3.00
CA ILE A 75 -6.96 14.05 -2.80
C ILE A 75 -7.32 14.32 -1.34
N THR A 76 -8.35 15.15 -1.12
CA THR A 76 -8.86 15.43 0.23
C THR A 76 -9.92 14.43 0.68
N ASN A 77 -10.78 14.00 -0.24
CA ASN A 77 -11.89 13.10 0.06
C ASN A 77 -11.95 11.99 -0.99
N ALA A 78 -12.30 10.78 -0.55
CA ALA A 78 -12.60 9.63 -1.41
C ALA A 78 -13.99 9.07 -1.11
N ILE A 79 -14.53 8.33 -2.06
CA ILE A 79 -15.80 7.61 -1.90
C ILE A 79 -15.48 6.13 -1.77
N ILE A 80 -16.00 5.52 -0.72
CA ILE A 80 -15.93 4.08 -0.48
C ILE A 80 -17.32 3.47 -0.67
N THR A 81 -17.39 2.38 -1.40
CA THR A 81 -18.65 1.65 -1.61
C THR A 81 -18.40 0.14 -1.56
N ASN A 82 -19.39 -0.61 -1.13
CA ASN A 82 -19.40 -2.08 -1.23
C ASN A 82 -20.06 -2.58 -2.53
N LYS A 83 -20.39 -1.70 -3.47
CA LYS A 83 -20.85 -2.10 -4.78
C LYS A 83 -19.70 -2.76 -5.56
N HIS A 84 -19.94 -3.94 -6.10
CA HIS A 84 -18.95 -4.64 -6.92
C HIS A 84 -18.80 -3.92 -8.27
N LEU A 85 -17.76 -3.08 -8.37
CA LEU A 85 -17.46 -2.30 -9.58
C LEU A 85 -16.29 -2.89 -10.36
N ILE A 86 -15.49 -3.76 -9.72
CA ILE A 86 -14.28 -4.33 -10.30
C ILE A 86 -14.23 -5.81 -9.94
N ILE A 87 -13.88 -6.64 -10.91
CA ILE A 87 -13.57 -8.06 -10.70
C ILE A 87 -12.06 -8.20 -10.53
N SER A 88 -11.64 -8.56 -9.33
CA SER A 88 -10.22 -8.80 -9.03
C SER A 88 -9.87 -10.26 -9.27
N GLY A 89 -8.91 -10.52 -10.15
CA GLY A 89 -8.38 -11.85 -10.41
C GLY A 89 -7.04 -12.11 -9.72
N HIS A 90 -6.79 -13.35 -9.33
CA HIS A 90 -5.49 -13.80 -8.80
C HIS A 90 -4.97 -14.95 -9.66
N SER A 91 -3.77 -14.82 -10.20
CA SER A 91 -3.08 -15.91 -10.85
C SER A 91 -2.14 -16.63 -9.86
N LYS A 92 -1.85 -17.92 -10.12
CA LYS A 92 -0.90 -18.68 -9.27
C LYS A 92 0.49 -18.02 -9.18
N LYS A 93 0.92 -17.34 -10.25
CA LYS A 93 2.24 -16.71 -10.38
C LYS A 93 2.24 -15.22 -9.97
N SER A 94 1.08 -14.63 -9.64
CA SER A 94 1.03 -13.23 -9.19
C SER A 94 1.51 -13.10 -7.75
N ALA A 95 2.05 -11.93 -7.39
CA ALA A 95 2.42 -11.61 -6.02
C ALA A 95 1.26 -11.81 -5.03
N GLY A 96 0.03 -11.39 -5.40
CA GLY A 96 -1.16 -11.63 -4.59
C GLY A 96 -1.52 -13.12 -4.46
N GLY A 97 -1.33 -13.92 -5.53
CA GLY A 97 -1.54 -15.38 -5.49
C GLY A 97 -0.51 -16.09 -4.59
N MET A 98 0.75 -15.69 -4.66
CA MET A 98 1.82 -16.20 -3.76
C MET A 98 1.56 -15.79 -2.31
N GLY A 99 1.16 -14.53 -2.07
CA GLY A 99 0.81 -14.05 -0.73
C GLY A 99 -0.33 -14.84 -0.08
N GLY A 100 -1.36 -15.19 -0.85
CA GLY A 100 -2.47 -16.05 -0.39
C GLY A 100 -2.03 -17.46 0.04
N ARG A 101 -0.94 -17.98 -0.53
CA ARG A 101 -0.35 -19.27 -0.17
C ARG A 101 0.79 -19.17 0.86
N LYS A 102 1.08 -17.98 1.38
CA LYS A 102 2.21 -17.69 2.28
C LYS A 102 3.60 -17.96 1.66
N GLU A 103 3.70 -18.00 0.35
CA GLU A 103 4.96 -18.16 -0.41
C GLU A 103 5.65 -16.81 -0.69
N HIS A 104 5.17 -15.75 -0.06
CA HIS A 104 5.58 -14.36 -0.33
C HIS A 104 6.61 -13.87 0.70
N VAL A 105 7.61 -14.70 0.95
CA VAL A 105 8.75 -14.36 1.81
C VAL A 105 10.02 -14.68 1.03
N ALA A 106 10.90 -13.70 0.88
CA ALA A 106 12.17 -13.87 0.16
C ALA A 106 13.20 -12.84 0.63
N GLU A 107 14.45 -13.16 0.44
CA GLU A 107 15.52 -12.17 0.48
C GLU A 107 15.29 -11.12 -0.62
N LEU A 108 15.52 -9.83 -0.31
CA LEU A 108 15.36 -8.76 -1.31
C LEU A 108 16.21 -8.98 -2.56
N SER A 109 17.33 -9.71 -2.43
CA SER A 109 18.22 -10.08 -3.53
C SER A 109 17.57 -11.01 -4.55
N GLU A 110 16.62 -11.83 -4.12
CA GLU A 110 15.96 -12.85 -4.93
C GLU A 110 14.76 -12.28 -5.70
N VAL A 111 14.28 -11.11 -5.30
CA VAL A 111 13.09 -10.48 -5.89
C VAL A 111 13.48 -9.69 -7.15
N LYS A 112 13.42 -10.35 -8.30
CA LYS A 112 13.93 -9.83 -9.60
C LYS A 112 13.13 -8.67 -10.17
N TRP A 113 11.86 -8.50 -9.82
CA TRP A 113 10.97 -7.45 -10.37
C TRP A 113 10.99 -6.14 -9.58
N LEU A 114 11.74 -6.07 -8.48
CA LEU A 114 11.92 -4.83 -7.74
C LEU A 114 12.75 -3.83 -8.55
N PRO A 115 12.41 -2.54 -8.52
CA PRO A 115 13.28 -1.49 -9.02
C PRO A 115 14.68 -1.62 -8.41
N LYS A 116 15.73 -1.44 -9.23
CA LYS A 116 17.13 -1.64 -8.80
C LYS A 116 17.50 -0.82 -7.58
N GLU A 117 17.01 0.43 -7.53
CA GLU A 117 17.23 1.37 -6.44
C GLU A 117 16.52 1.00 -5.12
N THR A 118 15.62 0.02 -5.13
CA THR A 118 14.83 -0.34 -3.94
C THR A 118 15.73 -0.77 -2.78
N LYS A 119 16.80 -1.51 -3.04
CA LYS A 119 17.73 -2.01 -2.03
C LYS A 119 18.52 -0.87 -1.39
N ASP A 120 18.98 0.08 -2.20
CA ASP A 120 19.80 1.21 -1.77
C ASP A 120 18.97 2.23 -0.96
N LEU A 121 17.69 2.36 -1.30
CA LEU A 121 16.75 3.27 -0.65
C LEU A 121 16.05 2.68 0.57
N TRP A 122 16.22 1.37 0.83
CA TRP A 122 15.51 0.66 1.89
C TRP A 122 15.83 1.21 3.28
N SER A 123 14.79 1.47 4.05
CA SER A 123 14.94 2.02 5.40
C SER A 123 15.59 1.02 6.37
N LYS A 124 16.59 1.48 7.13
CA LYS A 124 17.17 0.72 8.25
C LYS A 124 16.15 0.41 9.37
N LYS A 125 15.01 1.10 9.39
CA LYS A 125 13.90 0.86 10.34
C LYS A 125 12.94 -0.23 9.88
N ILE A 126 13.17 -0.85 8.72
CA ILE A 126 12.32 -1.92 8.18
C ILE A 126 13.21 -3.12 7.94
N PRO A 127 12.88 -4.33 8.44
CA PRO A 127 13.66 -5.52 8.21
C PRO A 127 13.97 -5.75 6.72
N PHE A 128 15.21 -6.10 6.41
CA PHE A 128 15.72 -6.16 5.03
C PHE A 128 15.37 -7.47 4.34
N TYR A 129 14.08 -7.77 4.25
CA TYR A 129 13.55 -8.92 3.51
C TYR A 129 12.17 -8.60 2.93
N TRP A 130 11.78 -9.36 1.93
CA TRP A 130 10.50 -9.21 1.25
C TRP A 130 9.39 -9.94 1.99
N THR A 131 8.37 -9.20 2.43
CA THR A 131 7.05 -9.69 2.83
C THR A 131 6.00 -8.64 2.47
N GLY A 132 4.71 -8.99 2.54
CA GLY A 132 3.64 -8.00 2.36
C GLY A 132 3.79 -6.78 3.28
N PRO A 133 3.93 -6.97 4.61
CA PRO A 133 4.10 -5.86 5.54
C PRO A 133 5.35 -5.01 5.28
N THR A 134 6.52 -5.61 5.01
CA THR A 134 7.77 -4.85 4.81
C THR A 134 7.74 -4.03 3.54
N ILE A 135 7.30 -4.62 2.40
CA ILE A 135 7.26 -3.90 1.13
C ILE A 135 6.20 -2.80 1.13
N TYR A 136 5.09 -2.99 1.84
CA TYR A 136 4.06 -1.97 1.96
C TYR A 136 4.55 -0.79 2.80
N SER A 137 5.17 -1.06 3.95
CA SER A 137 5.74 -0.02 4.80
C SER A 137 6.82 0.80 4.07
N GLU A 138 7.74 0.12 3.35
CA GLU A 138 8.77 0.79 2.58
C GLU A 138 8.19 1.61 1.42
N SER A 139 7.22 1.07 0.70
CA SER A 139 6.55 1.79 -0.39
C SER A 139 5.81 3.04 0.08
N ALA A 140 5.15 2.94 1.23
CA ALA A 140 4.47 4.07 1.85
C ALA A 140 5.48 5.14 2.32
N ARG A 141 6.59 4.73 2.95
CA ARG A 141 7.66 5.64 3.38
C ARG A 141 8.24 6.41 2.20
N LEU A 142 8.58 5.73 1.11
CA LEU A 142 9.12 6.38 -0.08
C LEU A 142 8.10 7.33 -0.73
N ALA A 143 6.83 6.96 -0.77
CA ALA A 143 5.78 7.84 -1.27
C ALA A 143 5.63 9.10 -0.40
N LEU A 144 5.68 8.99 0.93
CA LEU A 144 5.66 10.14 1.84
C LEU A 144 6.88 11.05 1.63
N ILE A 145 8.08 10.49 1.47
CA ILE A 145 9.30 11.27 1.15
C ILE A 145 9.15 12.00 -0.17
N ARG A 146 8.77 11.31 -1.25
CA ARG A 146 8.65 11.90 -2.60
C ARG A 146 7.53 12.93 -2.69
N THR A 147 6.55 12.89 -1.80
CA THR A 147 5.50 13.90 -1.68
C THR A 147 5.85 15.05 -0.71
N ASN A 148 7.06 15.06 -0.14
CA ASN A 148 7.53 16.01 0.87
C ASN A 148 6.60 16.08 2.09
N SER A 149 6.14 14.93 2.56
CA SER A 149 5.23 14.83 3.71
C SER A 149 6.01 14.71 5.01
N ASN A 150 5.74 15.59 5.97
CA ASN A 150 6.26 15.49 7.35
C ASN A 150 5.68 14.31 8.15
N LEU A 151 4.77 13.56 7.55
CA LEU A 151 4.17 12.37 8.18
C LEU A 151 5.10 11.15 8.12
N VAL A 152 6.18 11.20 7.35
CA VAL A 152 7.15 10.09 7.25
C VAL A 152 7.73 9.72 8.62
N ASP A 153 8.01 10.71 9.49
CA ASP A 153 8.57 10.48 10.82
C ASP A 153 7.55 9.94 11.83
N LYS A 154 6.26 9.94 11.46
CA LYS A 154 5.16 9.45 12.30
C LYS A 154 4.81 7.99 12.05
N ILE A 155 5.49 7.31 11.12
CA ILE A 155 5.25 5.88 10.85
C ILE A 155 5.52 5.06 12.11
N ASN A 156 4.52 4.31 12.55
CA ASN A 156 4.61 3.46 13.73
C ASN A 156 5.31 2.12 13.41
N TYR A 157 6.64 2.13 13.44
CA TYR A 157 7.44 0.92 13.20
C TYR A 157 7.28 -0.13 14.30
N ASN A 158 6.93 0.26 15.54
CA ASN A 158 6.66 -0.72 16.61
C ASN A 158 5.47 -1.60 16.26
N TYR A 159 4.42 -1.01 15.66
CA TYR A 159 3.27 -1.78 15.19
C TYR A 159 3.65 -2.70 14.01
N LEU A 160 4.49 -2.23 13.10
CA LEU A 160 5.02 -3.05 12.01
C LEU A 160 5.77 -4.27 12.56
N TYR A 161 6.65 -4.09 13.55
CA TYR A 161 7.37 -5.20 14.18
C TYR A 161 6.44 -6.17 14.89
N ALA A 162 5.40 -5.68 15.56
CA ALA A 162 4.39 -6.56 16.18
C ALA A 162 3.67 -7.44 15.14
N ILE A 163 3.32 -6.86 13.98
CA ILE A 163 2.73 -7.63 12.86
C ILE A 163 3.72 -8.69 12.34
N LEU A 164 4.98 -8.32 12.13
CA LEU A 164 6.00 -9.24 11.62
C LEU A 164 6.20 -10.43 12.57
N ASN A 165 6.26 -10.20 13.88
CA ASN A 165 6.35 -11.28 14.87
C ASN A 165 5.17 -12.26 14.80
N ILE A 166 3.96 -11.77 14.50
CA ILE A 166 2.79 -12.64 14.31
C ILE A 166 2.86 -13.38 12.97
N TYR A 167 3.41 -12.71 11.94
CA TYR A 167 3.58 -13.28 10.60
C TYR A 167 4.57 -14.44 10.60
N GLU A 168 5.71 -14.26 11.29
CA GLU A 168 6.77 -15.28 11.40
C GLU A 168 6.34 -16.50 12.24
N LYS A 169 5.53 -16.31 13.28
CA LYS A 169 5.00 -17.44 14.07
C LYS A 169 4.02 -18.35 13.32
N LYS A 170 3.57 -17.93 12.14
CA LYS A 170 2.64 -18.68 11.29
C LYS A 170 3.33 -19.30 10.06
N MET A 171 4.64 -19.08 9.91
CA MET A 171 5.51 -19.73 8.91
C MET A 171 6.22 -20.93 9.51
#